data_4d9eaa4215a7bbcfd0849609ca37fad1
#
_entry.id   4d9eaa4215a7bbcfd0849609ca37fad1
#
_cell.length_a   1.000
_cell.length_b   1.000
_cell.length_c   1.000
_cell.angle_alpha   90.00
_cell.angle_beta   90.00
_cell.angle_gamma   90.00
#
_symmetry.space_group_name_H-M   'P 1'
#
loop_
_entity.id
_entity.type
_entity.pdbx_description
1 polymer ?
#
loop_
_entity_poly.entity_id
_entity_poly.type
_entity_poly.pdbx_seq_one_letter_code
_entity_poly.pdbx_strand_id
1 'polypeptide(L)'
;MEEVYDFGMILQKLRKERGLTQEQLARLIHKESSIISRYEKGLQNPTFETVKEIAIIFNVSIDYLAGMEKHESIATYGMSKEQIAITKSLVEAFRGKNKTTPQKLSAEQYQLIGRIAIELSRGE
;
A
#
# COMPACT_ATOMS: atom_id res chain seq x y z
N MET A 1 13.40 -15.96 16.69
CA MET A 1 12.21 -16.51 16.02
C MET A 1 11.71 -15.49 15.00
N GLU A 2 11.61 -15.89 13.76
CA GLU A 2 11.15 -14.99 12.72
C GLU A 2 9.66 -14.76 12.85
N GLU A 3 9.24 -13.50 12.74
CA GLU A 3 7.83 -13.20 12.65
C GLU A 3 7.32 -13.69 11.30
N VAL A 4 6.37 -14.60 11.36
CA VAL A 4 5.70 -15.06 10.16
C VAL A 4 4.52 -14.15 9.91
N TYR A 5 4.64 -13.28 8.90
CA TYR A 5 3.54 -12.46 8.47
C TYR A 5 2.68 -13.30 7.55
N ASP A 6 1.58 -13.79 8.06
CA ASP A 6 0.64 -14.54 7.25
C ASP A 6 -0.44 -13.60 6.71
N PHE A 7 -1.17 -14.10 5.72
CA PHE A 7 -2.23 -13.35 5.07
C PHE A 7 -3.28 -12.86 6.08
N GLY A 8 -3.66 -13.69 7.04
CA GLY A 8 -4.71 -13.36 7.99
C GLY A 8 -4.35 -12.16 8.87
N MET A 9 -3.13 -12.12 9.36
CA MET A 9 -2.63 -11.01 10.18
C MET A 9 -2.59 -9.72 9.37
N ILE A 10 -2.10 -9.80 8.14
CA ILE A 10 -2.01 -8.64 7.25
C ILE A 10 -3.38 -8.12 6.90
N LEU A 11 -4.32 -9.02 6.59
CA LEU A 11 -5.70 -8.63 6.28
C LEU A 11 -6.36 -7.91 7.46
N GLN A 12 -6.22 -8.44 8.66
CA GLN A 12 -6.78 -7.82 9.85
C GLN A 12 -6.18 -6.44 10.08
N LYS A 13 -4.87 -6.30 9.94
CA LYS A 13 -4.18 -5.02 10.09
C LYS A 13 -4.72 -3.99 9.11
N LEU A 14 -4.78 -4.34 7.83
CA LEU A 14 -5.30 -3.44 6.79
C LEU A 14 -6.75 -3.05 7.04
N ARG A 15 -7.57 -4.02 7.43
CA ARG A 15 -8.98 -3.76 7.72
C ARG A 15 -9.13 -2.73 8.85
N LYS A 16 -8.41 -2.94 9.95
CA LYS A 16 -8.47 -2.04 11.11
C LYS A 16 -7.93 -0.66 10.80
N GLU A 17 -6.86 -0.58 10.03
CA GLU A 17 -6.30 0.71 9.59
C GLU A 17 -7.28 1.53 8.77
N ARG A 18 -8.16 0.86 8.03
CA ARG A 18 -9.19 1.52 7.22
C ARG A 18 -10.50 1.72 8.00
N GLY A 19 -10.54 1.32 9.27
CA GLY A 19 -11.73 1.45 10.10
C GLY A 19 -12.90 0.58 9.65
N LEU A 20 -12.63 -0.52 8.97
CA LEU A 20 -13.66 -1.42 8.48
C LEU A 20 -13.96 -2.54 9.48
N THR A 21 -15.25 -2.88 9.61
CA THR A 21 -15.64 -4.10 10.31
C THR A 21 -15.45 -5.29 9.37
N GLN A 22 -15.45 -6.50 9.93
CA GLN A 22 -15.41 -7.72 9.11
C GLN A 22 -16.60 -7.77 8.15
N GLU A 23 -17.76 -7.34 8.61
CA GLU A 23 -18.96 -7.31 7.78
C GLU A 23 -18.84 -6.32 6.63
N GLN A 24 -18.27 -5.14 6.88
CA GLN A 24 -18.08 -4.13 5.84
C GLN A 24 -17.08 -4.62 4.78
N LEU A 25 -15.98 -5.23 5.20
CA LEU A 25 -15.02 -5.80 4.25
C LEU A 25 -15.66 -6.93 3.44
N ALA A 26 -16.42 -7.79 4.10
CA ALA A 26 -17.10 -8.90 3.43
C ALA A 26 -18.01 -8.40 2.30
N ARG A 27 -18.75 -7.33 2.53
CA ARG A 27 -19.60 -6.72 1.51
C ARG A 27 -18.80 -6.26 0.29
N LEU A 28 -17.62 -5.68 0.54
CA LEU A 28 -16.78 -5.18 -0.56
C LEU A 28 -16.28 -6.28 -1.48
N ILE A 29 -16.10 -7.49 -0.96
CA ILE A 29 -15.63 -8.63 -1.74
C ILE A 29 -16.71 -9.70 -1.97
N HIS A 30 -17.97 -9.33 -1.70
CA HIS A 30 -19.15 -10.19 -1.94
C HIS A 30 -19.06 -11.54 -1.22
N LYS A 31 -18.65 -11.52 0.05
CA LYS A 31 -18.55 -12.69 0.89
C LYS A 31 -19.26 -12.45 2.23
N GLU A 32 -19.42 -13.50 2.99
CA GLU A 32 -19.98 -13.40 4.32
C GLU A 32 -18.92 -13.01 5.35
N SER A 33 -19.31 -12.33 6.42
CA SER A 33 -18.39 -11.89 7.46
C SER A 33 -17.67 -13.06 8.14
N SER A 34 -18.32 -14.23 8.22
CA SER A 34 -17.71 -15.44 8.77
C SER A 34 -16.49 -15.86 7.98
N ILE A 35 -16.49 -15.63 6.66
CA ILE A 35 -15.33 -15.95 5.80
C ILE A 35 -14.16 -15.01 6.12
N ILE A 36 -14.44 -13.73 6.31
CA ILE A 36 -13.38 -12.78 6.69
C ILE A 36 -12.78 -13.18 8.03
N SER A 37 -13.63 -13.54 9.00
CA SER A 37 -13.15 -14.03 10.29
C SER A 37 -12.22 -15.24 10.14
N ARG A 38 -12.58 -16.19 9.29
CA ARG A 38 -11.77 -17.37 9.03
C ARG A 38 -10.43 -17.05 8.38
N TYR A 39 -10.44 -16.11 7.42
CA TYR A 39 -9.20 -15.64 6.80
C TYR A 39 -8.27 -15.03 7.85
N GLU A 40 -8.80 -14.17 8.71
CA GLU A 40 -7.99 -13.47 9.72
C GLU A 40 -7.44 -14.42 10.77
N LYS A 41 -8.14 -15.51 11.05
CA LYS A 41 -7.68 -16.54 12.01
C LYS A 41 -6.78 -17.59 11.37
N GLY A 42 -6.57 -17.55 10.06
CA GLY A 42 -5.79 -18.56 9.36
C GLY A 42 -6.49 -19.91 9.22
N LEU A 43 -7.82 -19.93 9.40
CA LEU A 43 -8.59 -21.17 9.30
C LEU A 43 -8.99 -21.50 7.85
N GLN A 44 -8.89 -20.53 6.96
CA GLN A 44 -9.23 -20.70 5.55
C GLN A 44 -8.35 -19.80 4.72
N ASN A 45 -7.86 -20.31 3.61
CA ASN A 45 -7.06 -19.52 2.66
C ASN A 45 -7.97 -18.99 1.55
N PRO A 46 -7.78 -17.74 1.14
CA PRO A 46 -8.53 -17.19 0.02
C PRO A 46 -8.06 -17.78 -1.30
N THR A 47 -8.93 -17.73 -2.31
CA THR A 47 -8.52 -18.02 -3.68
C THR A 47 -7.67 -16.88 -4.19
N PHE A 48 -6.93 -17.14 -5.26
CA PHE A 48 -6.13 -16.11 -5.92
C PHE A 48 -7.00 -14.92 -6.38
N GLU A 49 -8.19 -15.20 -6.89
CA GLU A 49 -9.13 -14.14 -7.29
C GLU A 49 -9.52 -13.25 -6.12
N THR A 50 -9.78 -13.84 -4.97
CA THR A 50 -10.11 -13.08 -3.76
C THR A 50 -8.92 -12.24 -3.30
N VAL A 51 -7.71 -12.78 -3.37
CA VAL A 51 -6.49 -12.03 -3.01
C VAL A 51 -6.34 -10.81 -3.93
N LYS A 52 -6.59 -10.97 -5.22
CA LYS A 52 -6.54 -9.85 -6.17
C LYS A 52 -7.55 -8.76 -5.82
N GLU A 53 -8.77 -9.14 -5.48
CA GLU A 53 -9.80 -8.18 -5.08
C GLU A 53 -9.39 -7.42 -3.82
N ILE A 54 -8.86 -8.11 -2.84
CA ILE A 54 -8.38 -7.50 -1.60
C ILE A 54 -7.23 -6.54 -1.88
N ALA A 55 -6.30 -6.93 -2.73
CA ALA A 55 -5.17 -6.09 -3.13
C ALA A 55 -5.66 -4.77 -3.74
N ILE A 56 -6.67 -4.84 -4.60
CA ILE A 56 -7.26 -3.66 -5.22
C ILE A 56 -7.94 -2.77 -4.19
N ILE A 57 -8.74 -3.36 -3.30
CA ILE A 57 -9.49 -2.61 -2.29
C ILE A 57 -8.54 -1.85 -1.36
N PHE A 58 -7.48 -2.49 -0.90
CA PHE A 58 -6.53 -1.88 0.03
C PHE A 58 -5.38 -1.17 -0.66
N ASN A 59 -5.32 -1.25 -1.99
CA ASN A 59 -4.29 -0.61 -2.80
C ASN A 59 -2.88 -1.06 -2.37
N VAL A 60 -2.71 -2.36 -2.20
CA VAL A 60 -1.45 -3.00 -1.85
C VAL A 60 -1.12 -4.07 -2.89
N SER A 61 0.13 -4.51 -2.89
CA SER A 61 0.55 -5.58 -3.80
C SER A 61 0.08 -6.95 -3.27
N ILE A 62 -0.01 -7.90 -4.18
CA ILE A 62 -0.28 -9.30 -3.82
C ILE A 62 0.87 -9.84 -2.97
N ASP A 63 2.12 -9.48 -3.30
CA ASP A 63 3.29 -9.89 -2.54
C ASP A 63 3.21 -9.42 -1.08
N TYR A 64 2.73 -8.19 -0.87
CA TYR A 64 2.51 -7.69 0.48
C TYR A 64 1.50 -8.53 1.24
N LEU A 65 0.36 -8.85 0.60
CA LEU A 65 -0.68 -9.68 1.20
C LEU A 65 -0.18 -11.10 1.50
N ALA A 66 0.72 -11.61 0.68
CA ALA A 66 1.31 -12.93 0.86
C ALA A 66 2.41 -12.96 1.94
N GLY A 67 2.75 -11.79 2.50
CA GLY A 67 3.80 -11.70 3.51
C GLY A 67 5.20 -11.79 2.94
N MET A 68 5.35 -11.62 1.64
CA MET A 68 6.64 -11.73 0.95
C MET A 68 7.40 -10.41 0.91
N GLU A 69 6.72 -9.29 1.06
CA GLU A 69 7.35 -7.97 1.14
C GLU A 69 7.51 -7.55 2.58
N LYS A 70 8.71 -7.14 2.94
CA LYS A 70 9.00 -6.63 4.28
C LYS A 70 8.73 -5.14 4.42
N HIS A 71 8.53 -4.46 3.30
CA HIS A 71 8.32 -3.01 3.26
C HIS A 71 7.01 -2.69 2.58
N GLU A 72 6.39 -1.63 3.03
CA GLU A 72 5.19 -1.12 2.38
C GLU A 72 5.53 -0.65 0.97
N SER A 73 4.70 -1.00 0.02
CA SER A 73 4.83 -0.54 -1.35
C SER A 73 3.76 0.49 -1.63
N ILE A 74 4.07 1.38 -2.56
CA ILE A 74 3.10 2.37 -3.04
C ILE A 74 2.56 1.87 -4.37
N ALA A 75 1.25 1.64 -4.44
CA ALA A 75 0.64 1.24 -5.68
C ALA A 75 0.52 2.45 -6.61
N THR A 76 0.99 2.27 -7.84
CA THR A 76 0.96 3.35 -8.85
C THR A 76 -0.24 3.22 -9.79
N TYR A 77 -1.17 2.35 -9.44
CA TYR A 77 -2.38 2.13 -10.21
C TYR A 77 -3.14 3.45 -10.40
N GLY A 78 -3.53 3.73 -11.62
CA GLY A 78 -4.24 4.97 -11.96
C GLY A 78 -3.36 6.20 -12.16
N MET A 79 -2.04 6.05 -12.02
CA MET A 79 -1.11 7.16 -12.20
C MET A 79 -0.56 7.18 -13.63
N SER A 80 -0.30 8.39 -14.14
CA SER A 80 0.41 8.56 -15.39
C SER A 80 1.88 8.19 -15.24
N LYS A 81 2.57 7.97 -16.37
CA LYS A 81 4.01 7.70 -16.34
C LYS A 81 4.80 8.81 -15.68
N GLU A 82 4.40 10.06 -15.92
CA GLU A 82 5.05 11.22 -15.31
C GLU A 82 4.84 11.25 -13.80
N GLN A 83 3.61 10.98 -13.35
CA GLN A 83 3.29 10.91 -11.92
C GLN A 83 4.08 9.79 -11.23
N ILE A 84 4.22 8.64 -11.86
CA ILE A 84 5.02 7.54 -11.33
C ILE A 84 6.48 7.98 -11.17
N ALA A 85 7.04 8.65 -12.18
CA ALA A 85 8.41 9.13 -12.12
C ALA A 85 8.62 10.12 -10.98
N ILE A 86 7.69 11.05 -10.78
CA ILE A 86 7.74 12.01 -9.70
C ILE A 86 7.65 11.31 -8.33
N THR A 87 6.74 10.34 -8.21
CA THR A 87 6.59 9.55 -6.98
C THR A 87 7.87 8.81 -6.62
N LYS A 88 8.49 8.16 -7.60
CA LYS A 88 9.77 7.47 -7.38
C LYS A 88 10.87 8.42 -6.94
N SER A 89 10.96 9.58 -7.58
CA SER A 89 11.95 10.59 -7.21
C SER A 89 11.74 11.11 -5.80
N LEU A 90 10.48 11.29 -5.40
CA LEU A 90 10.13 11.74 -4.06
C LEU A 90 10.54 10.71 -3.01
N VAL A 91 10.26 9.43 -3.26
CA VAL A 91 10.64 8.35 -2.35
C VAL A 91 12.16 8.33 -2.17
N GLU A 92 12.92 8.44 -3.27
CA GLU A 92 14.38 8.46 -3.21
C GLU A 92 14.91 9.68 -2.45
N ALA A 93 14.29 10.84 -2.61
CA ALA A 93 14.64 12.04 -1.88
C ALA A 93 14.48 11.85 -0.36
N PHE A 94 13.36 11.24 0.06
CA PHE A 94 13.13 10.94 1.46
C PHE A 94 14.15 9.95 2.02
N ARG A 95 14.45 8.89 1.27
CA ARG A 95 15.45 7.91 1.68
C ARG A 95 16.82 8.54 1.87
N GLY A 96 17.22 9.38 0.93
CA GLY A 96 18.49 10.08 1.02
C GLY A 96 18.57 10.98 2.24
N LYS A 97 17.51 11.72 2.52
CA LYS A 97 17.46 12.62 3.67
C LYS A 97 17.54 11.87 5.00
N ASN A 98 16.92 10.69 5.07
CA ASN A 98 16.91 9.91 6.31
C ASN A 98 18.25 9.23 6.59
N LYS A 99 19.09 9.05 5.58
CA LYS A 99 20.39 8.40 5.72
C LYS A 99 21.53 9.35 6.08
N THR A 100 21.32 10.63 5.92
CA THR A 100 22.37 11.65 6.13
C THR A 100 21.96 12.62 7.21
N THR A 101 22.96 13.35 7.73
CA THR A 101 22.68 14.47 8.63
C THR A 101 21.81 15.52 7.93
N PRO A 102 20.99 16.26 8.67
CA PRO A 102 20.15 17.27 8.07
C PRO A 102 20.98 18.26 7.24
N GLN A 103 20.64 18.37 5.98
CA GLN A 103 21.31 19.25 5.03
C GLN A 103 20.27 20.07 4.29
N LYS A 104 20.74 21.14 3.67
CA LYS A 104 19.89 21.93 2.80
C LYS A 104 19.45 21.05 1.62
N LEU A 105 18.28 21.33 1.11
CA LEU A 105 17.78 20.65 -0.07
C LEU A 105 18.71 20.88 -1.26
N SER A 106 18.95 19.84 -2.02
CA SER A 106 19.74 19.95 -3.27
C SER A 106 18.93 20.66 -4.35
N ALA A 107 19.62 21.11 -5.40
CA ALA A 107 18.94 21.69 -6.56
C ALA A 107 17.94 20.70 -7.18
N GLU A 108 18.29 19.42 -7.22
CA GLU A 108 17.41 18.38 -7.74
C GLU A 108 16.15 18.24 -6.88
N GLN A 109 16.29 18.36 -5.57
CA GLN A 109 15.15 18.29 -4.66
C GLN A 109 14.23 19.49 -4.82
N TYR A 110 14.77 20.68 -5.03
CA TYR A 110 13.96 21.87 -5.33
C TYR A 110 13.20 21.71 -6.65
N GLN A 111 13.84 21.14 -7.67
CA GLN A 111 13.20 20.85 -8.94
C GLN A 111 12.05 19.86 -8.76
N LEU A 112 12.26 18.83 -7.94
CA LEU A 112 11.23 17.84 -7.65
C LEU A 112 10.02 18.49 -6.99
N ILE A 113 10.23 19.36 -6.02
CA ILE A 113 9.14 20.08 -5.36
C ILE A 113 8.37 20.92 -6.38
N GLY A 114 9.06 21.60 -7.29
CA GLY A 114 8.42 22.36 -8.36
C GLY A 114 7.58 21.49 -9.27
N ARG A 115 8.08 20.33 -9.65
CA ARG A 115 7.32 19.37 -10.49
C ARG A 115 6.08 18.86 -9.78
N ILE A 116 6.18 18.58 -8.50
CA ILE A 116 5.03 18.14 -7.69
C ILE A 116 3.97 19.24 -7.65
N ALA A 117 4.38 20.48 -7.42
CA ALA A 117 3.46 21.62 -7.37
C ALA A 117 2.72 21.80 -8.71
N ILE A 118 3.44 21.67 -9.82
CA ILE A 118 2.85 21.76 -11.16
C ILE A 118 1.85 20.63 -11.37
N GLU A 119 2.21 19.41 -11.02
CA GLU A 119 1.35 18.25 -11.22
C GLU A 119 0.07 18.34 -10.38
N LEU A 120 0.18 18.82 -9.16
CA LEU A 120 -1.00 19.02 -8.32
C LEU A 120 -1.94 20.08 -8.89
N SER A 121 -1.40 21.12 -9.53
CA SER A 121 -2.21 22.17 -10.14
C SER A 121 -2.98 21.67 -11.37
N ARG A 122 -2.51 20.61 -12.01
CA ARG A 122 -3.18 19.99 -13.16
C ARG A 122 -4.35 19.09 -12.76
N GLY A 123 -4.44 18.74 -11.49
CA GLY A 123 -5.44 17.80 -11.01
C GLY A 123 -6.85 18.33 -10.91
N GLU A 124 -7.09 19.55 -11.33
CA GLU A 124 -8.42 20.14 -11.32
C GLU A 124 -9.19 19.90 -12.62
#